data_692b542c61c799f75b5bf027cdaf8d84
#
_entry.id   692b542c61c799f75b5bf027cdaf8d84
#
_cell.length_a   1.000
_cell.length_b   1.000
_cell.length_c   1.000
_cell.angle_alpha   90.00
_cell.angle_beta   90.00
_cell.angle_gamma   90.00
#
_symmetry.space_group_name_H-M   'P 1'
#
loop_
_entity.id
_entity.type
_entity.pdbx_description
1 polymer ?
#
loop_
_entity_poly.entity_id
_entity_poly.type
_entity_poly.pdbx_seq_one_letter_code
_entity_poly.pdbx_strand_id
1 'polypeptide(L)'
;MIIIDEISLVSHSLFQKVNKRLNEIFEVSDKSGVYFGNIPVLLFGDLAQCEPVAAKQVFWRAPGETFSLWSDLFRPINFNINMRQGEDRHFFDILCRMRLGMSLLDFNND
;
A
#
# COMPACT_ATOMS: atom_id res chain seq x y z
N MET A 1 5.36 7.14 -16.65
CA MET A 1 5.40 6.43 -15.36
C MET A 1 4.80 7.32 -14.29
N ILE A 2 3.99 6.75 -13.41
CA ILE A 2 3.40 7.43 -12.25
C ILE A 2 3.99 6.80 -10.98
N ILE A 3 4.32 7.63 -10.01
CA ILE A 3 4.79 7.21 -8.69
C ILE A 3 3.79 7.72 -7.67
N ILE A 4 3.29 6.82 -6.82
CA ILE A 4 2.42 7.17 -5.69
C ILE A 4 3.19 6.80 -4.43
N ASP A 5 3.53 7.80 -3.64
CA ASP A 5 4.16 7.63 -2.34
C ASP A 5 3.11 7.63 -1.23
N GLU A 6 3.45 7.08 -0.07
CA GLU A 6 2.57 6.94 1.10
C GLU A 6 1.24 6.25 0.76
N ILE A 7 1.30 5.12 0.05
CA ILE A 7 0.13 4.40 -0.44
C ILE A 7 -0.85 3.98 0.68
N SER A 8 -0.38 3.86 1.91
CA SER A 8 -1.23 3.54 3.06
C SER A 8 -2.32 4.59 3.33
N LEU A 9 -2.08 5.85 2.94
CA LEU A 9 -3.03 6.96 3.07
C LEU A 9 -4.06 7.00 1.93
N VAL A 10 -3.83 6.25 0.86
CA VAL A 10 -4.72 6.20 -0.30
C VAL A 10 -5.85 5.22 -0.03
N SER A 11 -7.08 5.71 -0.08
CA SER A 11 -8.25 4.84 0.09
C SER A 11 -8.51 3.99 -1.16
N HIS A 12 -9.18 2.84 -0.95
CA HIS A 12 -9.67 1.99 -2.03
C HIS A 12 -10.45 2.80 -3.09
N SER A 13 -11.39 3.64 -2.66
CA SER A 13 -12.21 4.45 -3.56
C SER A 13 -11.40 5.48 -4.35
N LEU A 14 -10.39 6.10 -3.72
CA LEU A 14 -9.50 7.03 -4.40
C LEU A 14 -8.64 6.31 -5.44
N PHE A 15 -8.11 5.15 -5.10
CA PHE A 15 -7.31 4.33 -6.01
C PHE A 15 -8.09 3.91 -7.26
N GLN A 16 -9.37 3.52 -7.09
CA GLN A 16 -10.28 3.23 -8.20
C GLN A 16 -10.53 4.48 -9.08
N LYS A 17 -10.71 5.65 -8.47
CA LYS A 17 -10.89 6.91 -9.20
C LYS A 17 -9.66 7.29 -10.01
N VAL A 18 -8.46 7.08 -9.47
CA VAL A 18 -7.19 7.32 -10.19
C VAL A 18 -7.11 6.44 -11.44
N ASN A 19 -7.38 5.13 -11.30
CA ASN A 19 -7.43 4.23 -12.44
C ASN A 19 -8.44 4.70 -13.50
N LYS A 20 -9.67 4.97 -13.09
CA LYS A 20 -10.73 5.43 -13.99
C LYS A 20 -10.33 6.70 -14.73
N ARG A 21 -9.80 7.70 -13.99
CA ARG A 21 -9.44 8.99 -14.57
C ARG A 21 -8.30 8.89 -15.56
N LEU A 22 -7.32 8.04 -15.29
CA LEU A 22 -6.22 7.80 -16.24
C LEU A 22 -6.72 7.10 -17.51
N ASN A 23 -7.62 6.13 -17.39
CA ASN A 23 -8.22 5.49 -18.54
C ASN A 23 -9.04 6.47 -19.41
N GLU A 24 -9.73 7.44 -18.79
CA GLU A 24 -10.43 8.52 -19.51
C GLU A 24 -9.46 9.43 -20.24
N ILE A 25 -8.40 9.90 -19.58
CA ILE A 25 -7.39 10.80 -20.15
C ILE A 25 -6.69 10.18 -21.36
N PHE A 26 -6.39 8.90 -21.29
CA PHE A 26 -5.69 8.18 -22.36
C PHE A 26 -6.64 7.47 -23.35
N GLU A 27 -7.94 7.76 -23.26
CA GLU A 27 -8.98 7.27 -24.18
C GLU A 27 -8.97 5.73 -24.31
N VAL A 28 -8.80 5.03 -23.18
CA VAL A 28 -8.78 3.57 -23.10
C VAL A 28 -9.87 2.99 -22.22
N SER A 29 -10.88 3.81 -21.85
CA SER A 29 -11.96 3.41 -20.92
C SER A 29 -12.82 2.27 -21.45
N ASP A 30 -12.94 2.11 -22.76
CA ASP A 30 -13.67 1.08 -23.45
C ASP A 30 -12.85 -0.20 -23.69
N LYS A 31 -11.56 -0.19 -23.40
CA LYS A 31 -10.67 -1.32 -23.60
C LYS A 31 -10.64 -2.23 -22.38
N SER A 32 -11.07 -3.47 -22.58
CA SER A 32 -10.99 -4.50 -21.53
C SER A 32 -9.53 -4.84 -21.21
N GLY A 33 -9.24 -5.01 -19.91
CA GLY A 33 -7.90 -5.40 -19.44
C GLY A 33 -6.84 -4.29 -19.48
N VAL A 34 -7.25 -3.04 -19.69
CA VAL A 34 -6.35 -1.87 -19.62
C VAL A 34 -6.62 -1.10 -18.33
N TYR A 35 -5.56 -0.86 -17.59
CA TYR A 35 -5.61 -0.19 -16.28
C TYR A 35 -4.61 0.97 -16.25
N PHE A 36 -4.94 2.00 -15.47
CA PHE A 36 -4.11 3.19 -15.26
C PHE A 36 -3.65 3.86 -16.55
N GLY A 37 -4.50 3.88 -17.58
CA GLY A 37 -4.15 4.46 -18.88
C GLY A 37 -3.03 3.73 -19.61
N ASN A 38 -2.75 2.47 -19.28
CA ASN A 38 -1.62 1.69 -19.78
C ASN A 38 -0.24 2.30 -19.41
N ILE A 39 -0.18 3.04 -18.30
CA ILE A 39 1.05 3.67 -17.82
C ILE A 39 1.65 2.83 -16.69
N PRO A 40 2.96 2.61 -16.65
CA PRO A 40 3.63 1.99 -15.51
C PRO A 40 3.39 2.79 -14.22
N VAL A 41 2.98 2.11 -13.15
CA VAL A 41 2.71 2.69 -11.84
C VAL A 41 3.59 2.03 -10.80
N LEU A 42 4.30 2.85 -10.01
CA LEU A 42 5.05 2.43 -8.84
C LEU A 42 4.37 2.96 -7.58
N LEU A 43 4.20 2.08 -6.60
CA LEU A 43 3.61 2.40 -5.32
C LEU A 43 4.66 2.25 -4.23
N PHE A 44 4.79 3.27 -3.38
CA PHE A 44 5.69 3.26 -2.24
C PHE A 44 4.90 3.50 -0.95
N GLY A 45 5.36 2.95 0.15
CA GLY A 45 4.79 3.19 1.46
C GLY A 45 4.83 1.96 2.35
N ASP A 46 4.22 2.10 3.50
CA ASP A 46 4.16 1.09 4.53
C ASP A 46 2.71 0.90 4.98
N LEU A 47 2.11 -0.24 4.64
CA LEU A 47 0.70 -0.53 4.94
C LEU A 47 0.40 -0.66 6.45
N ALA A 48 1.43 -0.78 7.30
CA ALA A 48 1.30 -0.80 8.75
C ALA A 48 1.41 0.60 9.39
N GLN A 49 1.56 1.66 8.57
CA GLN A 49 1.49 3.05 9.01
C GLN A 49 0.04 3.56 9.00
N CYS A 50 -0.14 4.89 8.93
CA CYS A 50 -1.45 5.52 8.99
C CYS A 50 -2.40 5.01 7.91
N GLU A 51 -3.65 4.77 8.32
CA GLU A 51 -4.74 4.39 7.43
C GLU A 51 -5.42 5.61 6.81
N PRO A 52 -6.19 5.44 5.72
CA PRO A 52 -7.01 6.51 5.16
C PRO A 52 -8.06 6.98 6.16
N VAL A 53 -8.28 8.29 6.25
CA VAL A 53 -9.27 8.86 7.16
C VAL A 53 -10.70 8.49 6.72
N ALA A 54 -11.45 7.85 7.61
CA ALA A 54 -12.86 7.47 7.41
C ALA A 54 -13.12 6.72 6.09
N ALA A 55 -12.16 5.93 5.62
CA ALA A 55 -12.25 5.21 4.36
C ALA A 55 -11.60 3.82 4.46
N LYS A 56 -11.91 2.95 3.49
CA LYS A 56 -11.29 1.61 3.42
C LYS A 56 -9.90 1.70 2.85
N GLN A 57 -9.00 0.87 3.38
CA GLN A 57 -7.60 0.77 2.90
C GLN A 57 -7.56 0.38 1.41
N VAL A 58 -6.45 0.70 0.75
CA VAL A 58 -6.26 0.46 -0.69
C VAL A 58 -6.45 -1.02 -1.07
N PHE A 59 -6.08 -1.94 -0.19
CA PHE A 59 -6.18 -3.40 -0.39
C PHE A 59 -7.55 -3.99 -0.01
N TRP A 60 -8.50 -3.16 0.45
CA TRP A 60 -9.84 -3.64 0.77
C TRP A 60 -10.53 -4.20 -0.48
N ARG A 61 -11.29 -5.29 -0.30
CA ARG A 61 -12.08 -5.91 -1.36
C ARG A 61 -13.54 -5.99 -0.92
N ALA A 62 -14.43 -5.59 -1.81
CA ALA A 62 -15.86 -5.72 -1.56
C ALA A 62 -16.29 -7.20 -1.57
N PRO A 63 -17.27 -7.60 -0.75
CA PRO A 63 -17.83 -8.94 -0.81
C PRO A 63 -18.34 -9.27 -2.23
N GLY A 64 -17.88 -10.40 -2.79
CA GLY A 64 -18.26 -10.85 -4.15
C GLY A 64 -17.43 -10.23 -5.28
N GLU A 65 -16.52 -9.32 -5.02
CA GLU A 65 -15.62 -8.76 -6.02
C GLU A 65 -14.59 -9.81 -6.45
N THR A 66 -14.54 -10.11 -7.75
CA THR A 66 -13.65 -11.14 -8.33
C THR A 66 -12.29 -10.59 -8.74
N PHE A 67 -12.19 -9.28 -8.96
CA PHE A 67 -10.97 -8.60 -9.38
C PHE A 67 -10.62 -7.43 -8.45
N SER A 68 -9.35 -7.28 -8.12
CA SER A 68 -8.85 -6.18 -7.30
C SER A 68 -7.69 -5.50 -7.99
N LEU A 69 -7.76 -4.19 -8.19
CA LEU A 69 -6.65 -3.40 -8.74
C LEU A 69 -5.36 -3.61 -7.93
N TRP A 70 -5.47 -3.71 -6.60
CA TRP A 70 -4.33 -3.91 -5.72
C TRP A 70 -3.71 -5.31 -5.88
N SER A 71 -4.50 -6.34 -5.62
CA SER A 71 -3.98 -7.71 -5.50
C SER A 71 -3.64 -8.35 -6.84
N ASP A 72 -4.37 -7.98 -7.91
CA ASP A 72 -4.23 -8.65 -9.20
C ASP A 72 -3.24 -7.95 -10.14
N LEU A 73 -2.98 -6.64 -9.92
CA LEU A 73 -2.08 -5.87 -10.79
C LEU A 73 -0.70 -5.60 -10.19
N PHE A 74 -0.59 -5.53 -8.87
CA PHE A 74 0.67 -5.14 -8.21
C PHE A 74 1.35 -6.33 -7.55
N ARG A 75 2.69 -6.33 -7.62
CA ARG A 75 3.55 -7.29 -6.93
C ARG A 75 4.37 -6.57 -5.87
N PRO A 76 4.35 -7.03 -4.61
CA PRO A 76 5.11 -6.39 -3.55
C PRO A 76 6.61 -6.68 -3.68
N ILE A 77 7.40 -5.66 -3.42
CA ILE A 77 8.83 -5.75 -3.18
C ILE A 77 9.08 -5.22 -1.79
N ASN A 78 9.62 -6.05 -0.91
CA ASN A 78 9.86 -5.69 0.48
C ASN A 78 11.31 -5.25 0.68
N PHE A 79 11.50 -4.09 1.29
CA PHE A 79 12.80 -3.64 1.77
C PHE A 79 13.04 -4.15 3.19
N ASN A 80 14.07 -4.95 3.38
CA ASN A 80 14.35 -5.63 4.65
C ASN A 80 15.54 -5.03 5.41
N ILE A 81 16.27 -4.09 4.79
CA ILE A 81 17.44 -3.48 5.41
C ILE A 81 17.04 -2.13 6.00
N ASN A 82 17.21 -2.02 7.32
CA ASN A 82 17.02 -0.77 8.03
C ASN A 82 18.23 0.14 7.84
N MET A 83 18.03 1.26 7.15
CA MET A 83 19.08 2.27 6.92
C MET A 83 18.91 3.50 7.81
N ARG A 84 17.73 3.72 8.40
CA ARG A 84 17.40 4.94 9.16
C ARG A 84 17.99 4.94 10.56
N GLN A 85 17.89 3.83 11.30
CA GLN A 85 18.39 3.70 12.67
C GLN A 85 19.84 3.25 12.73
N GLY A 86 20.48 2.97 11.58
CA GLY A 86 21.88 2.54 11.52
C GLY A 86 22.13 1.28 12.36
N GLU A 87 23.03 1.39 13.34
CA GLU A 87 23.44 0.26 14.20
C GLU A 87 22.54 0.08 15.44
N ASP A 88 21.62 0.99 15.73
CA ASP A 88 20.73 0.88 16.89
C ASP A 88 19.61 -0.14 16.66
N ARG A 89 19.97 -1.41 16.76
CA ARG A 89 19.05 -2.54 16.59
C ARG A 89 17.98 -2.58 17.68
N HIS A 90 18.33 -2.22 18.90
CA HIS A 90 17.38 -2.25 20.01
C HIS A 90 16.23 -1.26 19.80
N PHE A 91 16.54 -0.03 19.42
CA PHE A 91 15.52 0.97 19.10
C PHE A 91 14.67 0.56 17.88
N PHE A 92 15.29 -0.02 16.87
CA PHE A 92 14.59 -0.54 15.71
C PHE A 92 13.59 -1.66 16.09
N ASP A 93 13.97 -2.59 16.95
CA ASP A 93 13.11 -3.68 17.40
C ASP A 93 11.90 -3.16 18.19
N ILE A 94 12.11 -2.14 19.05
CA ILE A 94 11.01 -1.45 19.75
C ILE A 94 10.02 -0.86 18.74
N LEU A 95 10.51 -0.13 17.75
CA LEU A 95 9.64 0.47 16.71
C LEU A 95 8.88 -0.59 15.91
N CYS A 96 9.51 -1.71 15.56
CA CYS A 96 8.85 -2.81 14.87
C CYS A 96 7.73 -3.44 15.71
N ARG A 97 7.94 -3.64 17.01
CA ARG A 97 6.92 -4.16 17.93
C ARG A 97 5.74 -3.19 18.07
N MET A 98 6.02 -1.91 18.25
CA MET A 98 4.97 -0.87 18.29
C MET A 98 4.14 -0.86 17.00
N ARG A 99 4.79 -0.97 15.86
CA ARG A 99 4.16 -1.04 14.54
C ARG A 99 3.20 -2.23 14.41
N LEU A 100 3.53 -3.37 15.00
CA LEU A 100 2.71 -4.59 14.97
C LEU A 100 1.68 -4.65 16.11
N GLY A 101 1.62 -3.63 16.97
CA GLY A 101 0.75 -3.60 18.14
C GLY A 101 1.14 -4.61 19.23
N MET A 102 2.40 -5.07 19.24
CA MET A 102 2.91 -6.01 20.24
C MET A 102 3.27 -5.26 21.53
N SER A 103 2.97 -5.89 22.68
CA SER A 103 3.28 -5.32 23.98
C SER A 103 4.79 -5.20 24.20
N LEU A 104 5.21 -4.08 24.82
CA LEU A 104 6.59 -3.90 25.28
C LEU A 104 6.90 -4.80 26.52
N LEU A 105 5.88 -5.41 27.12
CA LEU A 105 6.03 -6.24 28.31
C LEU A 105 6.48 -7.69 28.00
N ASP A 106 6.52 -8.08 26.73
CA ASP A 106 6.96 -9.41 26.32
C ASP A 106 8.51 -9.55 26.31
N PHE A 107 9.23 -8.57 26.88
CA PHE A 107 10.70 -8.53 26.92
C PHE A 107 11.34 -9.48 27.94
N ASN A 108 10.57 -10.11 28.85
CA ASN A 108 11.11 -10.82 30.00
C ASN A 108 10.98 -12.36 29.95
N ASN A 109 10.65 -12.95 28.83
CA ASN A 109 10.41 -14.40 28.73
C ASN A 109 11.30 -15.13 27.69
N ASP A 110 12.53 -14.68 27.47
CA ASP A 110 13.55 -15.48 26.77
C ASP A 110 14.86 -15.49 27.54
#